data_39cb6302e7ec6dbcbd673a23e7c10f6f
#
_entry.id   39cb6302e7ec6dbcbd673a23e7c10f6f
#
_cell.length_a   1.000
_cell.length_b   1.000
_cell.length_c   1.000
_cell.angle_alpha   90.00
_cell.angle_beta   90.00
_cell.angle_gamma   90.00
#
_symmetry.space_group_name_H-M   'P 1'
#
loop_
_entity.id
_entity.type
_entity.pdbx_description
1 polymer ?
#
loop_
_entity_poly.entity_id
_entity_poly.type
_entity_poly.pdbx_seq_one_letter_code
_entity_poly.pdbx_strand_id
1 'polypeptide(L)'
;MEQFEFHDPTTRSTWRLCSPGIEEMVLNEDTLTGRKSLLQRWQPGATNPTSTPAVHTYIEEVYIVEGDLTDKRLDQTFYKGMYAYRNAGMEHGPWASERGCLMFVTCTSVDSGKR
;
A
#
# COMPACT_ATOMS: atom_id res chain seq x y z
N MET A 1 7.62 7.74 15.51
CA MET A 1 6.68 8.49 14.67
C MET A 1 6.07 9.61 15.47
N GLU A 2 5.74 10.69 14.81
CA GLU A 2 5.12 11.84 15.45
C GLU A 2 3.66 11.54 15.78
N GLN A 3 3.16 12.13 16.85
CA GLN A 3 1.77 11.97 17.28
C GLN A 3 0.93 13.09 16.67
N PHE A 4 -0.20 12.73 16.04
CA PHE A 4 -1.11 13.70 15.41
C PHE A 4 -2.52 13.52 15.93
N GLU A 5 -3.23 14.63 16.11
CA GLU A 5 -4.67 14.61 16.27
C GLU A 5 -5.33 14.35 14.92
N PHE A 6 -6.63 14.10 14.92
CA PHE A 6 -7.38 13.97 13.68
C PHE A 6 -7.21 15.23 12.85
N HIS A 7 -6.93 15.04 11.59
CA HIS A 7 -6.76 16.15 10.66
C HIS A 7 -6.97 15.63 9.24
N ASP A 8 -7.18 16.57 8.32
CA ASP A 8 -7.18 16.25 6.90
C ASP A 8 -5.72 16.09 6.46
N PRO A 9 -5.32 14.88 6.04
CA PRO A 9 -3.91 14.66 5.70
C PRO A 9 -3.42 15.48 4.52
N THR A 10 -4.33 16.01 3.67
CA THR A 10 -3.90 16.87 2.55
C THR A 10 -3.33 18.19 3.01
N THR A 11 -3.54 18.56 4.27
CA THR A 11 -2.94 19.78 4.84
C THR A 11 -1.47 19.60 5.16
N ARG A 12 -0.97 18.37 5.20
CA ARG A 12 0.40 18.04 5.60
C ARG A 12 1.16 17.26 4.54
N SER A 13 0.46 16.64 3.61
CA SER A 13 1.07 15.75 2.63
C SER A 13 0.37 15.91 1.29
N THR A 14 0.98 15.37 0.25
CA THR A 14 0.41 15.43 -1.10
C THR A 14 0.41 14.04 -1.72
N TRP A 15 -0.48 13.85 -2.68
CA TRP A 15 -0.47 12.65 -3.51
C TRP A 15 0.74 12.70 -4.43
N ARG A 16 1.46 11.59 -4.50
CA ARG A 16 2.63 11.46 -5.36
C ARG A 16 2.44 10.29 -6.29
N LEU A 17 2.75 10.48 -7.56
CA LEU A 17 2.63 9.45 -8.58
C LEU A 17 3.70 8.37 -8.36
N CYS A 18 3.26 7.11 -8.25
CA CYS A 18 4.15 5.95 -8.14
C CYS A 18 4.35 5.28 -9.49
N SER A 19 3.28 5.18 -10.26
CA SER A 19 3.29 4.68 -11.63
C SER A 19 1.99 5.14 -12.27
N PRO A 20 1.81 4.96 -13.59
CA PRO A 20 0.60 5.46 -14.25
C PRO A 20 -0.67 5.00 -13.56
N GLY A 21 -1.48 5.94 -13.11
CA GLY A 21 -2.75 5.68 -12.45
C GLY A 21 -2.65 5.26 -10.99
N ILE A 22 -1.45 5.22 -10.41
CA ILE A 22 -1.25 4.78 -9.02
C ILE A 22 -0.52 5.88 -8.25
N GLU A 23 -1.12 6.34 -7.16
CA GLU A 23 -0.59 7.42 -6.35
C GLU A 23 -0.56 7.04 -4.87
N GLU A 24 0.36 7.66 -4.14
CA GLU A 24 0.48 7.49 -2.69
C GLU A 24 0.49 8.81 -1.97
N MET A 25 -0.04 8.81 -0.75
CA MET A 25 0.09 9.92 0.18
C MET A 25 0.61 9.36 1.50
N VAL A 26 1.77 9.82 1.94
CA VAL A 26 2.32 9.39 3.22
C VAL A 26 1.61 10.15 4.33
N LEU A 27 1.04 9.40 5.28
CA LEU A 27 0.32 9.98 6.41
C LEU A 27 1.24 10.26 7.59
N ASN A 28 2.18 9.35 7.83
CA ASN A 28 3.14 9.47 8.91
C ASN A 28 4.33 8.57 8.59
N GLU A 29 5.52 8.98 9.03
CA GLU A 29 6.72 8.22 8.71
C GLU A 29 7.79 8.44 9.77
N ASP A 30 8.46 7.35 10.16
CA ASP A 30 9.66 7.40 10.99
C ASP A 30 10.85 7.16 10.07
N THR A 31 11.59 8.23 9.76
CA THR A 31 12.69 8.14 8.81
C THR A 31 13.87 7.33 9.32
N LEU A 32 13.96 7.12 10.63
CA LEU A 32 15.05 6.32 11.20
C LEU A 32 14.81 4.82 10.99
N THR A 33 13.56 4.38 11.12
CA THR A 33 13.24 2.96 11.00
C THR A 33 12.61 2.61 9.67
N GLY A 34 12.10 3.61 8.92
CA GLY A 34 11.36 3.38 7.70
C GLY A 34 9.90 2.99 7.94
N ARG A 35 9.47 2.93 9.19
CA ARG A 35 8.07 2.65 9.51
C ARG A 35 7.18 3.78 9.01
N LYS A 36 6.09 3.44 8.31
CA LYS A 36 5.21 4.48 7.79
C LYS A 36 3.79 3.97 7.60
N SER A 37 2.87 4.93 7.54
CA SER A 37 1.47 4.69 7.18
C SER A 37 1.16 5.57 5.99
N LEU A 38 0.42 5.03 5.03
CA LEU A 38 0.11 5.78 3.82
C LEU A 38 -1.26 5.38 3.27
N LEU A 39 -1.78 6.23 2.38
CA LEU A 39 -2.89 5.89 1.51
C LEU A 39 -2.34 5.63 0.12
N GLN A 40 -2.90 4.65 -0.54
CA GLN A 40 -2.58 4.38 -1.94
C GLN A 40 -3.89 4.35 -2.73
N ARG A 41 -3.92 5.06 -3.85
CA ARG A 41 -5.13 5.05 -4.69
C ARG A 41 -4.78 4.68 -6.11
N TRP A 42 -5.68 3.92 -6.71
CA TRP A 42 -5.57 3.42 -8.07
C TRP A 42 -6.72 3.98 -8.88
N GLN A 43 -6.42 4.52 -10.04
CA GLN A 43 -7.46 4.93 -10.98
C GLN A 43 -8.12 3.70 -11.58
N PRO A 44 -9.39 3.80 -12.00
CA PRO A 44 -10.03 2.70 -12.72
C PRO A 44 -9.19 2.27 -13.91
N GLY A 45 -8.95 0.98 -14.02
CA GLY A 45 -8.15 0.41 -15.09
C GLY A 45 -6.65 0.41 -14.84
N ALA A 46 -6.18 0.96 -13.72
CA ALA A 46 -4.74 0.98 -13.43
C ALA A 46 -4.21 -0.42 -13.17
N THR A 47 -2.98 -0.65 -13.58
CA THR A 47 -2.32 -1.95 -13.41
C THR A 47 -0.83 -1.72 -13.18
N ASN A 48 -0.19 -2.64 -12.47
CA ASN A 48 1.26 -2.61 -12.36
C ASN A 48 1.87 -2.78 -13.74
N PRO A 49 2.94 -2.04 -14.05
CA PRO A 49 3.58 -2.12 -15.37
C PRO A 49 4.44 -3.35 -15.55
N THR A 50 4.58 -4.18 -14.54
CA THR A 50 5.41 -5.39 -14.59
C THR A 50 4.55 -6.63 -14.45
N SER A 51 5.06 -7.77 -14.94
CA SER A 51 4.44 -9.07 -14.73
C SER A 51 5.05 -9.83 -13.56
N THR A 52 6.06 -9.25 -12.92
CA THR A 52 6.78 -9.89 -11.81
C THR A 52 6.10 -9.58 -10.49
N PRO A 53 5.87 -10.56 -9.61
CA PRO A 53 5.35 -10.29 -8.28
C PRO A 53 6.28 -9.40 -7.47
N ALA A 54 5.70 -8.59 -6.58
CA ALA A 54 6.46 -7.77 -5.67
C ALA A 54 6.93 -8.60 -4.47
N VAL A 55 8.12 -8.29 -3.97
CA VAL A 55 8.65 -8.88 -2.74
C VAL A 55 9.24 -7.75 -1.92
N HIS A 56 8.77 -7.58 -0.70
CA HIS A 56 9.24 -6.51 0.17
C HIS A 56 10.09 -7.06 1.30
N THR A 57 10.99 -6.22 1.79
CA THR A 57 11.83 -6.56 2.94
C THR A 57 11.20 -6.12 4.26
N TYR A 58 10.00 -5.58 4.22
CA TYR A 58 9.28 -5.09 5.39
C TYR A 58 7.93 -5.80 5.50
N ILE A 59 7.30 -5.67 6.66
CA ILE A 59 5.94 -6.15 6.89
C ILE A 59 4.97 -5.10 6.36
N GLU A 60 3.98 -5.54 5.61
CA GLU A 60 2.97 -4.66 5.04
C GLU A 60 1.58 -5.11 5.47
N GLU A 61 0.77 -4.16 5.94
CA GLU A 61 -0.65 -4.41 6.18
C GLU A 61 -1.45 -3.51 5.26
N VAL A 62 -2.52 -4.05 4.70
CA VAL A 62 -3.35 -3.34 3.74
C VAL A 62 -4.79 -3.53 4.09
N TYR A 63 -5.55 -2.43 4.10
CA TYR A 63 -6.99 -2.47 4.23
C TYR A 63 -7.61 -1.73 3.04
N ILE A 64 -8.50 -2.40 2.31
CA ILE A 64 -9.17 -1.79 1.15
C ILE A 64 -10.34 -0.96 1.66
N VAL A 65 -10.22 0.35 1.47
CA VAL A 65 -11.25 1.30 1.91
C VAL A 65 -12.37 1.41 0.88
N GLU A 66 -12.02 1.42 -0.40
CA GLU A 66 -12.95 1.52 -1.51
C GLU A 66 -12.43 0.76 -2.71
N GLY A 67 -13.36 0.27 -3.54
CA GLY A 67 -13.04 -0.28 -4.84
C GLY A 67 -12.61 -1.72 -4.82
N ASP A 68 -11.76 -2.08 -5.77
CA ASP A 68 -11.31 -3.45 -5.95
C ASP A 68 -9.83 -3.51 -6.30
N LEU A 69 -9.22 -4.67 -6.03
CA LEU A 69 -7.84 -4.92 -6.37
C LEU A 69 -7.70 -6.39 -6.74
N THR A 70 -7.17 -6.67 -7.92
CA THR A 70 -7.01 -8.03 -8.42
C THR A 70 -5.54 -8.42 -8.39
N ASP A 71 -5.24 -9.55 -7.76
CA ASP A 71 -3.93 -10.19 -7.88
C ASP A 71 -3.93 -11.00 -9.16
N LYS A 72 -3.17 -10.55 -10.16
CA LYS A 72 -3.18 -11.18 -11.49
C LYS A 72 -2.56 -12.56 -11.48
N ARG A 73 -1.61 -12.82 -10.58
CA ARG A 73 -0.98 -14.13 -10.47
C ARG A 73 -1.91 -15.17 -9.88
N LEU A 74 -2.69 -14.77 -8.87
CA LEU A 74 -3.65 -15.65 -8.22
C LEU A 74 -5.00 -15.67 -8.92
N ASP A 75 -5.25 -14.71 -9.81
CA ASP A 75 -6.54 -14.50 -10.46
C ASP A 75 -7.65 -14.35 -9.42
N GLN A 76 -7.40 -13.53 -8.41
CA GLN A 76 -8.35 -13.25 -7.35
C GLN A 76 -8.55 -11.77 -7.18
N THR A 77 -9.80 -11.37 -6.97
CA THR A 77 -10.16 -9.97 -6.76
C THR A 77 -10.63 -9.77 -5.33
N PHE A 78 -10.12 -8.71 -4.72
CA PHE A 78 -10.44 -8.34 -3.36
C PHE A 78 -11.16 -6.99 -3.37
N TYR A 79 -12.01 -6.76 -2.37
CA TYR A 79 -12.95 -5.64 -2.37
C TYR A 79 -12.87 -4.86 -1.07
N LYS A 80 -13.55 -3.71 -1.03
CA LYS A 80 -13.59 -2.88 0.16
C LYS A 80 -13.94 -3.71 1.39
N GLY A 81 -13.29 -3.39 2.51
CA GLY A 81 -13.47 -4.11 3.76
C GLY A 81 -12.54 -5.31 3.93
N MET A 82 -11.76 -5.65 2.90
CA MET A 82 -10.83 -6.77 2.99
C MET A 82 -9.46 -6.32 3.47
N TYR A 83 -8.79 -7.21 4.18
CA TYR A 83 -7.54 -6.94 4.87
C TYR A 83 -6.49 -7.97 4.47
N ALA A 84 -5.26 -7.53 4.35
CA ALA A 84 -4.13 -8.42 4.09
C ALA A 84 -2.97 -8.09 5.02
N TYR A 85 -2.26 -9.11 5.45
CA TYR A 85 -1.03 -9.00 6.21
C TYR A 85 0.04 -9.76 5.44
N ARG A 86 1.15 -9.07 5.15
CA ARG A 86 2.22 -9.65 4.34
C ARG A 86 3.52 -9.62 5.10
N ASN A 87 4.07 -10.79 5.37
CA ASN A 87 5.39 -10.90 5.98
C ASN A 87 6.45 -10.42 5.00
N ALA A 88 7.59 -10.03 5.53
CA ALA A 88 8.75 -9.75 4.70
C ALA A 88 9.08 -11.00 3.88
N GLY A 89 9.37 -10.80 2.60
CA GLY A 89 9.69 -11.88 1.68
C GLY A 89 8.50 -12.57 1.03
N MET A 90 7.28 -12.22 1.43
CA MET A 90 6.09 -12.81 0.82
C MET A 90 5.84 -12.18 -0.54
N GLU A 91 5.65 -13.02 -1.57
CA GLU A 91 5.32 -12.54 -2.90
C GLU A 91 3.86 -12.10 -2.98
N HIS A 92 3.60 -11.04 -3.74
CA HIS A 92 2.24 -10.60 -4.01
C HIS A 92 2.19 -9.81 -5.31
N GLY A 93 1.01 -9.82 -5.95
CA GLY A 93 0.82 -9.18 -7.24
C GLY A 93 1.49 -9.91 -8.37
N PRO A 94 1.61 -9.30 -9.55
CA PRO A 94 1.23 -7.91 -9.85
C PRO A 94 -0.28 -7.70 -9.78
N TRP A 95 -0.67 -6.43 -9.70
CA TRP A 95 -2.03 -6.04 -9.37
C TRP A 95 -2.69 -5.25 -10.49
N ALA A 96 -4.00 -5.27 -10.49
CA ALA A 96 -4.83 -4.40 -11.34
C ALA A 96 -6.07 -4.00 -10.56
N SER A 97 -6.62 -2.84 -10.89
CA SER A 97 -7.89 -2.41 -10.34
C SER A 97 -8.81 -2.04 -11.49
N GLU A 98 -9.96 -2.68 -11.59
CA GLU A 98 -10.92 -2.39 -12.65
C GLU A 98 -11.70 -1.11 -12.35
N ARG A 99 -12.16 -0.98 -11.13
CA ARG A 99 -13.05 0.12 -10.72
C ARG A 99 -12.34 1.23 -9.99
N GLY A 100 -11.04 1.10 -9.79
CA GLY A 100 -10.30 1.97 -8.90
C GLY A 100 -10.25 1.41 -7.50
N CYS A 101 -9.33 1.92 -6.70
CA CYS A 101 -9.10 1.39 -5.36
C CYS A 101 -8.52 2.46 -4.47
N LEU A 102 -8.93 2.46 -3.21
CA LEU A 102 -8.30 3.27 -2.17
C LEU A 102 -7.95 2.34 -1.02
N MET A 103 -6.69 2.35 -0.61
CA MET A 103 -6.19 1.47 0.44
C MET A 103 -5.46 2.26 1.51
N PHE A 104 -5.61 1.80 2.75
CA PHE A 104 -4.76 2.22 3.86
C PHE A 104 -3.68 1.17 4.03
N VAL A 105 -2.41 1.60 4.03
CA VAL A 105 -1.26 0.72 4.04
C VAL A 105 -0.32 1.11 5.17
N THR A 106 0.15 0.11 5.92
CA THR A 106 1.24 0.33 6.88
C THR A 106 2.43 -0.51 6.47
N CYS A 107 3.61 0.08 6.62
CA CYS A 107 4.89 -0.60 6.38
C CYS A 107 5.67 -0.56 7.68
N THR A 108 6.08 -1.73 8.16
CA THR A 108 6.82 -1.85 9.42
C THR A 108 8.14 -2.55 9.14
N SER A 109 9.23 -1.91 9.51
CA SER A 109 10.55 -2.49 9.34
C SER A 109 10.68 -3.77 10.15
N VAL A 110 11.30 -4.76 9.55
CA VAL A 110 11.68 -5.97 10.27
C VAL A 110 12.96 -5.67 11.01
N ASP A 111 12.99 -5.97 12.30
CA ASP A 111 14.21 -5.83 13.06
C ASP A 111 15.11 -7.02 12.72
N SER A 112 15.92 -6.84 11.70
CA SER A 112 16.70 -7.93 11.12
C SER A 112 17.87 -8.31 11.99
N GLY A 113 17.61 -9.10 13.02
CA GLY A 113 18.68 -9.68 13.79
C GLY A 113 19.46 -8.72 14.64
N LYS A 114 18.82 -7.67 15.06
CA LYS A 114 19.46 -6.79 16.03
C LYS A 114 19.59 -7.45 17.37
N ARG A 115 18.86 -8.45 17.55
CA ARG A 115 18.89 -9.24 18.77
C ARG A 115 20.16 -9.98 18.91
#